data_13904a5d538251be5d91ebbf7b5e98a3
#
_entry.id   13904a5d538251be5d91ebbf7b5e98a3
#
_cell.length_a   1.000
_cell.length_b   1.000
_cell.length_c   1.000
_cell.angle_alpha   90.00
_cell.angle_beta   90.00
_cell.angle_gamma   90.00
#
_symmetry.space_group_name_H-M   'P 1'
#
loop_
_entity.id
_entity.type
_entity.pdbx_description
1 polymer ?
#
loop_
_entity_poly.entity_id
_entity_poly.type
_entity_poly.pdbx_seq_one_letter_code
_entity_poly.pdbx_strand_id
1 'polypeptide(L)'
;LNDSDEDLMDGIMRLMGDKVRARAYPCRDVNGVIWTYMGPRETAPALPAFEINTLPAEQVYPPLMMLEECNWVQALEGDIDSSHIDFVHAKRSPESKQRGTYHRDKRPRLEVLATDYGACYSARRRSDTEGLYWHRITQFILPFYSMIAASDPHIVSARAWVPLDDSYNLQFVMRGRLDRPVTEEERRQIRDPFASWGGYVEATSDPRSRFYTAANIHNDFKQDHELQKELTLGIPF
;
A
#
# COMPACT_ATOMS: atom_id res chain seq x y z
N LEU A 1 31.84 0.08 37.48
CA LEU A 1 30.93 0.99 38.20
C LEU A 1 30.86 0.48 39.63
N ASN A 2 31.12 1.38 40.58
CA ASN A 2 31.00 1.04 42.01
C ASN A 2 29.51 1.16 42.41
N ASP A 3 29.10 0.43 43.47
CA ASP A 3 27.72 0.49 44.01
C ASP A 3 27.23 1.93 44.25
N SER A 4 28.12 2.86 44.56
CA SER A 4 27.84 4.28 44.72
C SER A 4 27.46 5.01 43.41
N ASP A 5 27.89 4.50 42.28
CA ASP A 5 27.57 5.10 40.96
C ASP A 5 26.21 4.63 40.44
N GLU A 6 25.82 3.41 40.79
CA GLU A 6 24.47 2.88 40.51
C GLU A 6 23.41 3.63 41.34
N ASP A 7 23.65 3.85 42.64
CA ASP A 7 22.75 4.61 43.51
C ASP A 7 22.61 6.07 43.06
N LEU A 8 23.68 6.69 42.56
CA LEU A 8 23.65 8.05 42.02
C LEU A 8 22.85 8.12 40.73
N MET A 9 23.06 7.15 39.81
CA MET A 9 22.32 7.06 38.56
C MET A 9 20.83 6.82 38.78
N ASP A 10 20.49 5.92 39.72
CA ASP A 10 19.10 5.67 40.10
C ASP A 10 18.45 6.90 40.74
N GLY A 11 19.16 7.65 41.55
CA GLY A 11 18.72 8.92 42.11
C GLY A 11 18.51 10.00 41.04
N ILE A 12 19.42 10.11 40.07
CA ILE A 12 19.30 11.02 38.94
C ILE A 12 18.13 10.60 38.04
N MET A 13 17.98 9.31 37.73
CA MET A 13 16.87 8.81 36.91
C MET A 13 15.51 9.02 37.57
N ARG A 14 15.38 8.87 38.88
CA ARG A 14 14.18 9.20 39.64
C ARG A 14 13.87 10.71 39.60
N LEU A 15 14.88 11.56 39.84
CA LEU A 15 14.74 13.03 39.79
C LEU A 15 14.42 13.54 38.38
N MET A 16 14.98 12.91 37.34
CA MET A 16 14.69 13.24 35.95
C MET A 16 13.35 12.67 35.49
N GLY A 17 12.96 11.47 35.95
CA GLY A 17 11.70 10.83 35.62
C GLY A 17 10.47 11.67 35.99
N ASP A 18 10.55 12.47 37.06
CA ASP A 18 9.48 13.40 37.47
C ASP A 18 9.49 14.72 36.69
N LYS A 19 10.65 15.12 36.13
CA LYS A 19 10.84 16.42 35.48
C LYS A 19 10.93 16.33 33.96
N VAL A 20 11.40 15.21 33.42
CA VAL A 20 11.56 14.99 31.99
C VAL A 20 10.58 13.92 31.54
N ARG A 21 9.43 14.35 31.02
CA ARG A 21 8.46 13.43 30.42
C ARG A 21 8.62 13.44 28.91
N ALA A 22 8.95 12.29 28.34
CA ALA A 22 8.86 12.10 26.92
C ALA A 22 7.39 12.24 26.45
N ARG A 23 7.19 12.91 25.35
CA ARG A 23 5.85 13.00 24.75
C ARG A 23 5.48 11.62 24.20
N ALA A 24 4.42 11.02 24.72
CA ALA A 24 3.92 9.73 24.29
C ALA A 24 2.60 9.90 23.53
N TYR A 25 2.45 9.09 22.48
CA TYR A 25 1.27 9.10 21.62
C TYR A 25 0.49 7.79 21.77
N PRO A 26 -0.86 7.81 21.67
CA PRO A 26 -1.65 6.58 21.65
C PRO A 26 -1.29 5.73 20.44
N CYS A 27 -0.96 4.46 20.69
CA CYS A 27 -0.67 3.48 19.64
C CYS A 27 -1.65 2.32 19.74
N ARG A 28 -1.97 1.73 18.57
CA ARG A 28 -2.74 0.48 18.46
C ARG A 28 -2.11 -0.40 17.39
N ASP A 29 -1.92 -1.68 17.73
CA ASP A 29 -1.60 -2.70 16.74
C ASP A 29 -2.91 -3.27 16.19
N VAL A 30 -3.11 -3.13 14.89
CA VAL A 30 -4.24 -3.73 14.19
C VAL A 30 -3.70 -4.40 12.92
N ASN A 31 -3.82 -5.71 12.86
CA ASN A 31 -3.47 -6.53 11.71
C ASN A 31 -2.01 -6.34 11.23
N GLY A 32 -1.09 -6.20 12.19
CA GLY A 32 0.35 -6.07 11.95
C GLY A 32 0.79 -4.66 11.55
N VAL A 33 -0.09 -3.67 11.63
CA VAL A 33 0.21 -2.26 11.44
C VAL A 33 0.07 -1.54 12.77
N ILE A 34 1.13 -0.82 13.18
CA ILE A 34 1.09 0.03 14.36
C ILE A 34 0.58 1.41 13.96
N TRP A 35 -0.63 1.72 14.40
CA TRP A 35 -1.28 3.00 14.19
C TRP A 35 -0.97 3.94 15.34
N THR A 36 -0.47 5.14 15.03
CA THR A 36 -0.14 6.15 16.04
C THR A 36 -0.88 7.45 15.75
N TYR A 37 -1.63 7.93 16.73
CA TYR A 37 -2.25 9.24 16.65
C TYR A 37 -1.35 10.29 17.27
N MET A 38 -0.89 11.26 16.48
CA MET A 38 0.08 12.27 16.89
C MET A 38 -0.54 13.63 17.24
N GLY A 39 -1.86 13.71 17.37
CA GLY A 39 -2.60 14.88 17.80
C GLY A 39 -2.81 14.95 19.33
N PRO A 40 -3.67 15.87 19.81
CA PRO A 40 -4.03 15.97 21.21
C PRO A 40 -4.67 14.68 21.73
N ARG A 41 -4.16 14.17 22.85
CA ARG A 41 -4.56 12.86 23.39
C ARG A 41 -6.04 12.79 23.76
N GLU A 42 -6.58 13.91 24.22
CA GLU A 42 -7.96 14.06 24.69
C GLU A 42 -8.97 13.97 23.53
N THR A 43 -8.52 14.23 22.32
CA THR A 43 -9.36 14.25 21.11
C THR A 43 -8.97 13.18 20.11
N ALA A 44 -8.29 12.11 20.57
CA ALA A 44 -7.90 11.01 19.68
C ALA A 44 -9.15 10.41 19.01
N PRO A 45 -9.24 10.44 17.67
CA PRO A 45 -10.34 9.84 16.94
C PRO A 45 -10.30 8.32 17.06
N ALA A 46 -11.39 7.68 16.68
CA ALA A 46 -11.37 6.25 16.44
C ALA A 46 -10.38 5.91 15.32
N LEU A 47 -9.81 4.70 15.37
CA LEU A 47 -8.99 4.19 14.26
C LEU A 47 -9.82 4.18 12.98
N PRO A 48 -9.26 4.57 11.82
CA PRO A 48 -9.96 4.49 10.55
C PRO A 48 -10.54 3.09 10.31
N ALA A 49 -11.86 3.04 10.10
CA ALA A 49 -12.59 1.79 9.89
C ALA A 49 -12.45 1.31 8.44
N PHE A 50 -11.20 1.21 7.93
CA PHE A 50 -10.98 0.47 6.70
C PHE A 50 -11.51 -0.95 6.86
N GLU A 51 -12.16 -1.48 5.85
CA GLU A 51 -12.72 -2.83 5.89
C GLU A 51 -11.68 -3.87 6.35
N ILE A 52 -10.42 -3.72 5.93
CA ILE A 52 -9.30 -4.55 6.35
C ILE A 52 -9.08 -4.51 7.87
N ASN A 53 -9.26 -3.34 8.50
CA ASN A 53 -9.09 -3.18 9.94
C ASN A 53 -10.23 -3.81 10.75
N THR A 54 -11.33 -4.19 10.10
CA THR A 54 -12.48 -4.85 10.72
C THR A 54 -12.47 -6.38 10.55
N LEU A 55 -11.58 -6.89 9.71
CA LEU A 55 -11.46 -8.33 9.45
C LEU A 55 -10.75 -9.05 10.61
N PRO A 56 -11.08 -10.32 10.87
CA PRO A 56 -10.29 -11.19 11.73
C PRO A 56 -8.84 -11.29 11.23
N ALA A 57 -7.88 -11.40 12.15
CA ALA A 57 -6.45 -11.42 11.82
C ALA A 57 -6.05 -12.55 10.85
N GLU A 58 -6.75 -13.70 10.91
CA GLU A 58 -6.54 -14.82 10.01
C GLU A 58 -6.97 -14.54 8.56
N GLN A 59 -7.81 -13.54 8.34
CA GLN A 59 -8.26 -13.10 7.01
C GLN A 59 -7.39 -11.99 6.42
N VAL A 60 -6.41 -11.49 7.17
CA VAL A 60 -5.56 -10.38 6.74
C VAL A 60 -4.17 -10.90 6.33
N TYR A 61 -3.69 -10.39 5.21
CA TYR A 61 -2.34 -10.64 4.75
C TYR A 61 -1.33 -9.79 5.53
N PRO A 62 -0.09 -10.25 5.70
CA PRO A 62 0.96 -9.39 6.21
C PRO A 62 1.05 -8.09 5.41
N PRO A 63 1.18 -6.93 6.05
CA PRO A 63 1.32 -5.68 5.35
C PRO A 63 2.64 -5.64 4.58
N LEU A 64 2.62 -4.96 3.44
CA LEU A 64 3.78 -4.77 2.60
C LEU A 64 4.17 -3.31 2.59
N MET A 65 5.46 -3.05 2.53
CA MET A 65 6.01 -1.71 2.44
C MET A 65 7.01 -1.63 1.29
N MET A 66 7.05 -0.50 0.61
CA MET A 66 8.02 -0.22 -0.44
C MET A 66 8.39 1.26 -0.37
N LEU A 67 9.70 1.53 -0.39
CA LEU A 67 10.19 2.89 -0.59
C LEU A 67 10.13 3.21 -2.08
N GLU A 68 9.46 4.29 -2.42
CA GLU A 68 9.37 4.79 -3.78
C GLU A 68 10.09 6.13 -3.92
N GLU A 69 10.85 6.25 -5.01
CA GLU A 69 11.68 7.42 -5.32
C GLU A 69 10.89 8.41 -6.20
N CYS A 70 9.74 8.82 -5.68
CA CYS A 70 8.92 9.84 -6.31
C CYS A 70 8.07 10.57 -5.27
N ASN A 71 7.52 11.72 -5.68
CA ASN A 71 6.53 12.41 -4.86
C ASN A 71 5.28 11.53 -4.67
N TRP A 72 4.76 11.49 -3.44
CA TRP A 72 3.63 10.65 -3.07
C TRP A 72 2.35 10.94 -3.89
N VAL A 73 2.14 12.19 -4.34
CA VAL A 73 0.99 12.55 -5.18
C VAL A 73 1.11 11.89 -6.54
N GLN A 74 2.32 11.84 -7.14
CA GLN A 74 2.55 11.16 -8.41
C GLN A 74 2.23 9.66 -8.33
N ALA A 75 2.66 9.03 -7.24
CA ALA A 75 2.36 7.62 -6.99
C ALA A 75 0.86 7.39 -6.78
N LEU A 76 0.20 8.24 -5.98
CA LEU A 76 -1.24 8.20 -5.75
C LEU A 76 -2.05 8.43 -7.03
N GLU A 77 -1.69 9.40 -7.86
CA GLU A 77 -2.34 9.66 -9.14
C GLU A 77 -2.28 8.43 -10.05
N GLY A 78 -1.11 7.78 -10.14
CA GLY A 78 -0.96 6.53 -10.87
C GLY A 78 -1.83 5.40 -10.32
N ASP A 79 -1.95 5.30 -9.01
CA ASP A 79 -2.74 4.25 -8.35
C ASP A 79 -4.25 4.43 -8.57
N ILE A 80 -4.76 5.65 -8.45
CA ILE A 80 -6.19 5.91 -8.63
C ILE A 80 -6.61 6.04 -10.10
N ASP A 81 -5.69 6.12 -11.06
CA ASP A 81 -6.06 6.16 -12.48
C ASP A 81 -6.57 4.80 -12.98
N SER A 82 -7.81 4.76 -13.45
CA SER A 82 -8.39 3.56 -14.09
C SER A 82 -8.17 3.51 -15.60
N SER A 83 -7.67 4.57 -16.22
CA SER A 83 -7.55 4.64 -17.68
C SER A 83 -6.30 3.95 -18.18
N HIS A 84 -5.18 4.04 -17.45
CA HIS A 84 -3.92 3.42 -17.85
C HIS A 84 -3.95 1.89 -17.89
N ILE A 85 -4.84 1.28 -17.12
CA ILE A 85 -4.92 -0.18 -16.96
C ILE A 85 -5.05 -0.91 -18.29
N ASP A 86 -5.85 -0.35 -19.20
CA ASP A 86 -6.14 -0.96 -20.49
C ASP A 86 -5.01 -0.79 -21.50
N PHE A 87 -4.01 -0.01 -21.17
CA PHE A 87 -2.81 0.23 -21.96
C PHE A 87 -1.57 -0.37 -21.30
N VAL A 88 -1.23 0.08 -20.10
CA VAL A 88 0.00 -0.33 -19.40
C VAL A 88 -0.08 -1.77 -18.89
N HIS A 89 -1.25 -2.21 -18.41
CA HIS A 89 -1.45 -3.55 -17.88
C HIS A 89 -2.14 -4.51 -18.85
N ALA A 90 -2.37 -4.10 -20.10
CA ALA A 90 -3.13 -4.89 -21.08
C ALA A 90 -2.48 -6.23 -21.43
N LYS A 91 -1.14 -6.27 -21.52
CA LYS A 91 -0.35 -7.46 -21.82
C LYS A 91 0.69 -7.64 -20.73
N ARG A 92 0.43 -8.49 -19.77
CA ARG A 92 1.38 -8.78 -18.67
C ARG A 92 2.27 -9.98 -18.96
N SER A 93 1.86 -10.87 -19.85
CA SER A 93 2.66 -12.02 -20.30
C SER A 93 2.27 -12.40 -21.71
N PRO A 94 3.14 -13.10 -22.47
CA PRO A 94 2.83 -13.64 -23.79
C PRO A 94 1.60 -14.56 -23.78
N GLU A 95 1.34 -15.21 -22.65
CA GLU A 95 0.25 -16.17 -22.45
C GLU A 95 -1.06 -15.50 -22.04
N SER A 96 -1.03 -14.24 -21.59
CA SER A 96 -2.21 -13.50 -21.14
C SER A 96 -3.14 -13.08 -22.28
N LYS A 97 -3.45 -14.02 -23.19
CA LYS A 97 -4.35 -13.80 -24.32
C LYS A 97 -5.79 -13.51 -23.92
N GLN A 98 -6.15 -13.68 -22.64
CA GLN A 98 -7.51 -13.53 -22.13
C GLN A 98 -7.54 -12.74 -20.82
N ARG A 99 -7.35 -11.45 -20.90
CA ARG A 99 -8.02 -10.61 -19.92
C ARG A 99 -9.43 -10.39 -20.43
N GLY A 100 -10.41 -10.72 -19.59
CA GLY A 100 -11.81 -10.72 -19.93
C GLY A 100 -12.31 -9.42 -20.55
N THR A 101 -13.56 -9.41 -20.89
CA THR A 101 -14.27 -8.34 -21.63
C THR A 101 -14.10 -6.94 -21.05
N TYR A 102 -13.73 -6.83 -19.76
CA TYR A 102 -13.42 -5.57 -19.08
C TYR A 102 -12.38 -4.70 -19.80
N HIS A 103 -11.33 -5.31 -20.38
CA HIS A 103 -10.24 -4.57 -21.06
C HIS A 103 -10.50 -4.24 -22.53
N ARG A 104 -11.66 -4.61 -23.06
CA ARG A 104 -12.04 -4.30 -24.46
C ARG A 104 -12.50 -2.86 -24.63
N ASP A 105 -13.23 -2.33 -23.65
CA ASP A 105 -13.63 -0.91 -23.64
C ASP A 105 -12.53 -0.07 -23.00
N LYS A 106 -11.65 0.49 -23.85
CA LYS A 106 -10.51 1.32 -23.44
C LYS A 106 -10.89 2.75 -23.05
N ARG A 107 -12.19 3.10 -23.06
CA ARG A 107 -12.66 4.44 -22.76
C ARG A 107 -13.70 4.38 -21.63
N PRO A 108 -13.25 4.18 -20.37
CA PRO A 108 -14.17 4.15 -19.26
C PRO A 108 -14.90 5.48 -19.12
N ARG A 109 -16.19 5.42 -18.80
CA ARG A 109 -16.93 6.58 -18.36
C ARG A 109 -16.71 6.75 -16.87
N LEU A 110 -16.18 7.91 -16.46
CA LEU A 110 -15.89 8.19 -15.07
C LEU A 110 -17.04 9.01 -14.47
N GLU A 111 -17.52 8.58 -13.31
CA GLU A 111 -18.51 9.28 -12.51
C GLU A 111 -17.96 9.45 -11.10
N VAL A 112 -17.78 10.69 -10.66
CA VAL A 112 -17.12 11.03 -9.38
C VAL A 112 -18.16 11.48 -8.38
N LEU A 113 -18.03 10.99 -7.16
CA LEU A 113 -18.79 11.39 -5.98
C LEU A 113 -17.83 11.92 -4.91
N ALA A 114 -18.04 13.15 -4.46
CA ALA A 114 -17.39 13.68 -3.28
C ALA A 114 -17.96 13.01 -2.02
N THR A 115 -17.10 12.70 -1.06
CA THR A 115 -17.48 12.08 0.22
C THR A 115 -16.88 12.88 1.37
N ASP A 116 -17.34 12.65 2.59
CA ASP A 116 -16.80 13.33 3.80
C ASP A 116 -15.34 12.94 4.08
N TYR A 117 -14.85 11.84 3.50
CA TYR A 117 -13.49 11.33 3.68
C TYR A 117 -12.58 11.55 2.46
N GLY A 118 -13.09 12.11 1.36
CA GLY A 118 -12.32 12.31 0.14
C GLY A 118 -13.19 12.22 -1.12
N ALA A 119 -12.94 11.25 -1.99
CA ALA A 119 -13.69 11.04 -3.20
C ALA A 119 -13.82 9.55 -3.55
N CYS A 120 -14.91 9.21 -4.17
CA CYS A 120 -15.14 7.90 -4.76
C CYS A 120 -15.50 8.09 -6.23
N TYR A 121 -15.01 7.23 -7.12
CA TYR A 121 -15.44 7.25 -8.49
C TYR A 121 -15.67 5.86 -9.06
N SER A 122 -16.58 5.79 -10.03
CA SER A 122 -16.85 4.61 -10.84
C SER A 122 -16.25 4.77 -12.23
N ALA A 123 -15.43 3.83 -12.64
CA ALA A 123 -14.97 3.67 -14.01
C ALA A 123 -15.85 2.60 -14.69
N ARG A 124 -16.84 3.07 -15.46
CA ARG A 124 -17.80 2.22 -16.15
C ARG A 124 -17.32 1.87 -17.55
N ARG A 125 -17.30 0.58 -17.87
CA ARG A 125 -16.98 0.02 -19.18
C ARG A 125 -18.12 -0.83 -19.71
N ARG A 126 -18.26 -0.92 -21.03
CA ARG A 126 -19.24 -1.81 -21.64
C ARG A 126 -18.87 -3.27 -21.40
N SER A 127 -19.87 -4.08 -21.09
CA SER A 127 -19.74 -5.54 -21.08
C SER A 127 -19.99 -6.10 -22.48
N ASP A 128 -19.58 -7.36 -22.72
CA ASP A 128 -19.97 -8.10 -23.94
C ASP A 128 -21.44 -8.50 -23.92
N THR A 129 -22.08 -8.48 -22.77
CA THR A 129 -23.51 -8.72 -22.64
C THR A 129 -24.25 -7.40 -22.83
N GLU A 130 -25.17 -7.36 -23.77
CA GLU A 130 -25.98 -6.19 -24.06
C GLU A 130 -26.72 -5.70 -22.81
N GLY A 131 -26.68 -4.38 -22.58
CA GLY A 131 -27.30 -3.74 -21.43
C GLY A 131 -26.53 -3.83 -20.12
N LEU A 132 -25.44 -4.61 -20.06
CA LEU A 132 -24.61 -4.73 -18.86
C LEU A 132 -23.33 -3.88 -18.96
N TYR A 133 -22.82 -3.50 -17.79
CA TYR A 133 -21.61 -2.71 -17.66
C TYR A 133 -20.72 -3.26 -16.56
N TRP A 134 -19.43 -3.14 -16.77
CA TRP A 134 -18.43 -3.33 -15.73
C TRP A 134 -18.22 -2.02 -14.98
N HIS A 135 -18.26 -2.08 -13.66
CA HIS A 135 -17.94 -0.95 -12.80
C HIS A 135 -16.71 -1.29 -11.97
N ARG A 136 -15.70 -0.42 -12.03
CA ARG A 136 -14.57 -0.46 -11.12
C ARG A 136 -14.66 0.75 -10.21
N ILE A 137 -14.84 0.47 -8.94
CA ILE A 137 -14.91 1.51 -7.91
C ILE A 137 -13.51 1.76 -7.36
N THR A 138 -13.13 3.02 -7.32
CA THR A 138 -11.88 3.47 -6.73
C THR A 138 -12.19 4.56 -5.73
N GLN A 139 -11.54 4.50 -4.57
CA GLN A 139 -11.71 5.48 -3.51
C GLN A 139 -10.36 6.16 -3.23
N PHE A 140 -10.39 7.48 -3.15
CA PHE A 140 -9.35 8.29 -2.55
C PHE A 140 -9.82 8.72 -1.17
N ILE A 141 -9.03 8.41 -0.14
CA ILE A 141 -9.35 8.67 1.25
C ILE A 141 -8.25 9.57 1.82
N LEU A 142 -8.64 10.75 2.26
CA LEU A 142 -7.71 11.70 2.86
C LEU A 142 -6.97 11.11 4.06
N PRO A 143 -5.69 11.47 4.30
CA PRO A 143 -4.91 12.40 3.48
C PRO A 143 -4.21 11.75 2.28
N PHE A 144 -3.91 10.45 2.30
CA PHE A 144 -3.04 9.79 1.31
C PHE A 144 -3.39 8.31 1.06
N TYR A 145 -4.63 7.91 1.31
CA TYR A 145 -5.04 6.53 1.11
C TYR A 145 -5.80 6.34 -0.19
N SER A 146 -5.66 5.15 -0.77
CA SER A 146 -6.46 4.68 -1.89
C SER A 146 -7.03 3.28 -1.62
N MET A 147 -8.23 3.04 -2.11
CA MET A 147 -8.81 1.70 -2.19
C MET A 147 -9.23 1.44 -3.61
N ILE A 148 -8.66 0.40 -4.21
CA ILE A 148 -8.94 -0.03 -5.58
C ILE A 148 -9.44 -1.45 -5.62
N ALA A 149 -10.44 -1.70 -6.47
CA ALA A 149 -10.98 -3.03 -6.66
C ALA A 149 -9.89 -4.00 -7.15
N ALA A 150 -9.72 -5.10 -6.45
CA ALA A 150 -8.87 -6.21 -6.86
C ALA A 150 -9.53 -7.02 -8.00
N SER A 151 -8.76 -7.89 -8.66
CA SER A 151 -9.29 -8.80 -9.68
C SER A 151 -10.16 -9.92 -9.06
N ASP A 152 -9.81 -10.36 -7.84
CA ASP A 152 -10.63 -11.28 -7.04
C ASP A 152 -11.63 -10.44 -6.21
N PRO A 153 -12.95 -10.63 -6.37
CA PRO A 153 -13.97 -9.86 -5.66
C PRO A 153 -13.96 -10.10 -4.15
N HIS A 154 -13.31 -11.16 -3.69
CA HIS A 154 -13.16 -11.46 -2.27
C HIS A 154 -11.93 -10.82 -1.63
N ILE A 155 -11.11 -10.09 -2.39
CA ILE A 155 -9.96 -9.38 -1.86
C ILE A 155 -10.30 -7.89 -1.74
N VAL A 156 -10.15 -7.37 -0.54
CA VAL A 156 -10.13 -5.95 -0.25
C VAL A 156 -8.68 -5.47 -0.11
N SER A 157 -8.38 -4.30 -0.69
CA SER A 157 -7.05 -3.73 -0.66
C SER A 157 -7.12 -2.24 -0.37
N ALA A 158 -6.31 -1.79 0.57
CA ALA A 158 -6.04 -0.38 0.80
C ALA A 158 -4.55 -0.11 0.68
N ARG A 159 -4.19 1.06 0.18
CA ARG A 159 -2.82 1.54 0.13
C ARG A 159 -2.72 2.87 0.84
N ALA A 160 -1.57 3.09 1.48
CA ALA A 160 -1.19 4.40 2.01
C ALA A 160 0.08 4.86 1.30
N TRP A 161 0.08 6.07 0.79
CA TRP A 161 1.19 6.73 0.09
C TRP A 161 1.80 7.76 1.02
N VAL A 162 2.55 7.29 2.02
CA VAL A 162 3.03 8.11 3.13
C VAL A 162 4.19 8.97 2.68
N PRO A 163 4.05 10.31 2.62
CA PRO A 163 5.16 11.18 2.22
C PRO A 163 6.28 11.12 3.26
N LEU A 164 7.51 10.94 2.80
CA LEU A 164 8.71 11.12 3.60
C LEU A 164 9.28 12.52 3.38
N ASP A 165 9.31 12.95 2.12
CA ASP A 165 9.67 14.29 1.66
C ASP A 165 9.09 14.51 0.24
N ASP A 166 9.56 15.53 -0.48
CA ASP A 166 9.08 15.86 -1.82
C ASP A 166 9.50 14.84 -2.90
N SER A 167 10.50 14.01 -2.61
CA SER A 167 11.13 13.08 -3.57
C SER A 167 10.94 11.61 -3.21
N TYR A 168 10.49 11.32 -1.99
CA TYR A 168 10.33 9.95 -1.49
C TYR A 168 9.01 9.77 -0.77
N ASN A 169 8.40 8.63 -0.99
CA ASN A 169 7.26 8.18 -0.20
C ASN A 169 7.43 6.70 0.20
N LEU A 170 6.71 6.31 1.24
CA LEU A 170 6.63 4.92 1.66
C LEU A 170 5.23 4.39 1.36
N GLN A 171 5.14 3.48 0.41
CA GLN A 171 3.91 2.78 0.11
C GLN A 171 3.67 1.69 1.15
N PHE A 172 2.50 1.70 1.77
CA PHE A 172 1.94 0.58 2.53
C PHE A 172 0.85 -0.09 1.71
N VAL A 173 0.90 -1.40 1.60
CA VAL A 173 -0.16 -2.19 0.98
C VAL A 173 -0.78 -3.09 2.04
N MET A 174 -2.05 -2.90 2.31
CA MET A 174 -2.84 -3.67 3.24
C MET A 174 -3.88 -4.46 2.46
N ARG A 175 -4.00 -5.77 2.71
CA ARG A 175 -4.95 -6.65 2.02
C ARG A 175 -5.63 -7.59 2.97
N GLY A 176 -6.86 -7.95 2.64
CA GLY A 176 -7.63 -8.96 3.38
C GLY A 176 -8.55 -9.75 2.46
N ARG A 177 -8.97 -10.91 2.93
CA ARG A 177 -9.98 -11.73 2.27
C ARG A 177 -11.30 -11.66 3.03
N LEU A 178 -12.40 -11.55 2.28
CA LEU A 178 -13.75 -11.42 2.84
C LEU A 178 -14.41 -12.79 3.09
N ASP A 179 -13.97 -13.82 2.38
CA ASP A 179 -14.66 -15.11 2.28
C ASP A 179 -14.08 -16.22 3.16
N ARG A 180 -12.80 -16.13 3.52
CA ARG A 180 -12.10 -17.20 4.26
C ARG A 180 -10.77 -16.73 4.85
N PRO A 181 -10.17 -17.47 5.77
CA PRO A 181 -8.80 -17.24 6.20
C PRO A 181 -7.79 -17.29 5.04
N VAL A 182 -6.74 -16.51 5.17
CA VAL A 182 -5.56 -16.52 4.28
C VAL A 182 -4.76 -17.79 4.55
N THR A 183 -4.46 -18.55 3.52
CA THR A 183 -3.68 -19.79 3.65
C THR A 183 -2.20 -19.49 3.90
N GLU A 184 -1.46 -20.46 4.45
CA GLU A 184 0.01 -20.32 4.62
C GLU A 184 0.73 -20.20 3.28
N GLU A 185 0.21 -20.80 2.23
CA GLU A 185 0.75 -20.66 0.89
C GLU A 185 0.59 -19.21 0.37
N GLU A 186 -0.61 -18.65 0.51
CA GLU A 186 -0.87 -17.25 0.18
C GLU A 186 -0.01 -16.29 1.02
N ARG A 187 0.19 -16.59 2.32
CA ARG A 187 1.06 -15.80 3.18
C ARG A 187 2.53 -15.86 2.74
N ARG A 188 3.00 -17.03 2.27
CA ARG A 188 4.37 -17.18 1.74
C ARG A 188 4.56 -16.43 0.43
N GLN A 189 3.61 -16.54 -0.48
CA GLN A 189 3.64 -15.83 -1.76
C GLN A 189 3.66 -14.31 -1.59
N ILE A 190 3.02 -13.80 -0.55
CA ILE A 190 3.01 -12.36 -0.25
C ILE A 190 4.24 -11.91 0.54
N ARG A 191 4.92 -12.80 1.26
CA ARG A 191 6.19 -12.44 1.92
C ARG A 191 7.30 -12.02 0.95
N ASP A 192 7.17 -12.41 -0.31
CA ASP A 192 8.01 -11.90 -1.42
C ASP A 192 7.15 -11.29 -2.52
N PRO A 193 6.37 -10.24 -2.21
CA PRO A 193 5.41 -9.66 -3.14
C PRO A 193 6.08 -8.87 -4.25
N PHE A 194 7.33 -8.54 -4.05
CA PHE A 194 8.19 -7.84 -5.00
C PHE A 194 9.23 -8.78 -5.60
N ALA A 195 8.98 -10.09 -5.61
CA ALA A 195 9.83 -11.03 -6.34
C ALA A 195 9.98 -10.61 -7.81
N SER A 196 8.90 -10.08 -8.40
CA SER A 196 8.92 -9.46 -9.73
C SER A 196 9.76 -8.17 -9.82
N TRP A 197 9.99 -7.49 -8.67
CA TRP A 197 10.87 -6.33 -8.56
C TRP A 197 12.25 -6.70 -8.02
N GLY A 198 12.56 -8.01 -7.97
CA GLY A 198 13.82 -8.56 -7.52
C GLY A 198 14.01 -8.62 -6.00
N GLY A 199 12.93 -8.45 -5.24
CA GLY A 199 12.95 -8.42 -3.78
C GLY A 199 13.51 -7.12 -3.21
N TYR A 200 13.75 -7.10 -1.90
CA TYR A 200 14.42 -5.97 -1.24
C TYR A 200 15.93 -6.07 -1.38
N VAL A 201 16.59 -4.91 -1.42
CA VAL A 201 18.04 -4.85 -1.22
C VAL A 201 18.41 -5.15 0.23
N GLU A 202 19.67 -5.56 0.48
CA GLU A 202 20.17 -5.74 1.83
C GLU A 202 20.09 -4.42 2.61
N ALA A 203 19.51 -4.49 3.81
CA ALA A 203 19.32 -3.31 4.65
C ALA A 203 20.68 -2.78 5.16
N THR A 204 20.88 -1.48 5.05
CA THR A 204 22.03 -0.76 5.57
C THR A 204 21.71 -0.08 6.91
N SER A 205 22.60 0.77 7.40
CA SER A 205 22.32 1.64 8.55
C SER A 205 21.30 2.75 8.25
N ASP A 206 21.02 3.05 6.98
CA ASP A 206 19.93 3.95 6.59
C ASP A 206 18.58 3.23 6.76
N PRO A 207 17.68 3.70 7.63
CA PRO A 207 16.38 3.05 7.84
C PRO A 207 15.53 2.91 6.57
N ARG A 208 15.72 3.80 5.59
CA ARG A 208 15.00 3.78 4.30
C ARG A 208 15.37 2.58 3.47
N SER A 209 16.61 2.08 3.59
CA SER A 209 17.09 0.94 2.80
C SER A 209 16.31 -0.35 3.05
N ARG A 210 15.62 -0.48 4.17
CA ARG A 210 14.89 -1.71 4.54
C ARG A 210 13.75 -2.06 3.56
N PHE A 211 13.21 -1.07 2.89
CA PHE A 211 12.06 -1.23 2.00
C PHE A 211 12.38 -0.84 0.56
N TYR A 212 13.67 -0.72 0.25
CA TYR A 212 14.14 -0.39 -1.08
C TYR A 212 14.23 -1.64 -1.94
N THR A 213 13.66 -1.59 -3.12
CA THR A 213 13.61 -2.75 -4.03
C THR A 213 14.86 -2.85 -4.89
N ALA A 214 15.20 -4.07 -5.30
CA ALA A 214 16.32 -4.31 -6.20
C ALA A 214 16.11 -3.76 -7.63
N ALA A 215 14.85 -3.65 -8.06
CA ALA A 215 14.49 -2.87 -9.25
C ALA A 215 14.14 -1.45 -8.81
N ASN A 216 14.94 -0.46 -9.21
CA ASN A 216 14.85 0.91 -8.75
C ASN A 216 15.33 1.90 -9.83
N ILE A 217 15.28 3.20 -9.54
CA ILE A 217 15.62 4.25 -10.50
C ILE A 217 17.07 4.16 -11.01
N HIS A 218 18.00 3.61 -10.22
CA HIS A 218 19.40 3.52 -10.60
C HIS A 218 19.71 2.41 -11.62
N ASN A 219 18.76 1.51 -11.85
CA ASN A 219 18.89 0.41 -12.81
C ASN A 219 17.68 0.33 -13.77
N ASP A 220 17.02 1.48 -13.97
CA ASP A 220 15.86 1.61 -14.85
C ASP A 220 14.77 0.57 -14.54
N PHE A 221 14.58 0.31 -13.23
CA PHE A 221 13.64 -0.69 -12.70
C PHE A 221 13.82 -2.07 -13.31
N LYS A 222 15.01 -2.39 -13.82
CA LYS A 222 15.33 -3.63 -14.55
C LYS A 222 14.37 -3.88 -15.72
N GLN A 223 13.89 -2.82 -16.36
CA GLN A 223 13.02 -2.94 -17.51
C GLN A 223 13.77 -3.52 -18.71
N ASP A 224 13.15 -4.49 -19.37
CA ASP A 224 13.59 -5.02 -20.66
C ASP A 224 12.85 -4.27 -21.78
N HIS A 225 13.54 -3.33 -22.41
CA HIS A 225 12.94 -2.50 -23.46
C HIS A 225 12.65 -3.28 -24.74
N GLU A 226 13.34 -4.39 -25.02
CA GLU A 226 12.99 -5.25 -26.15
C GLU A 226 11.70 -6.03 -25.84
N LEU A 227 11.60 -6.60 -24.64
CA LEU A 227 10.38 -7.25 -24.20
C LEU A 227 9.19 -6.26 -24.15
N GLN A 228 9.44 -5.00 -23.80
CA GLN A 228 8.42 -3.95 -23.75
C GLN A 228 7.76 -3.68 -25.12
N LYS A 229 8.42 -3.97 -26.23
CA LYS A 229 7.82 -3.87 -27.56
C LYS A 229 6.70 -4.90 -27.77
N GLU A 230 6.78 -6.03 -27.09
CA GLU A 230 5.78 -7.11 -27.16
C GLU A 230 4.82 -7.07 -25.98
N LEU A 231 5.32 -6.74 -24.79
CA LEU A 231 4.58 -6.64 -23.54
C LEU A 231 4.55 -5.20 -23.05
N THR A 232 3.43 -4.77 -22.53
CA THR A 232 3.23 -3.37 -22.13
C THR A 232 4.07 -2.95 -20.91
N LEU A 233 4.44 -3.86 -20.01
CA LEU A 233 5.24 -3.54 -18.83
C LEU A 233 6.75 -3.69 -19.05
N GLY A 234 7.19 -4.58 -19.96
CA GLY A 234 8.60 -4.83 -20.21
C GLY A 234 9.38 -5.42 -19.02
N ILE A 235 8.67 -5.89 -17.99
CA ILE A 235 9.26 -6.52 -16.80
C ILE A 235 9.14 -8.03 -16.97
N PRO A 236 10.25 -8.79 -16.98
CA PRO A 236 10.18 -10.25 -16.93
C PRO A 236 9.62 -10.70 -15.57
N PHE A 237 8.64 -11.57 -15.59
CA PHE A 237 8.01 -12.17 -14.40
C PHE A 237 8.52 -13.61 -14.23
#